data_8981d5517fd224b22e13476ae0e3fa96
#
_entry.id   8981d5517fd224b22e13476ae0e3fa96
#
_cell.length_a   1.000
_cell.length_b   1.000
_cell.length_c   1.000
_cell.angle_alpha   90.00
_cell.angle_beta   90.00
_cell.angle_gamma   90.00
#
_symmetry.space_group_name_H-M   'P 1'
#
loop_
_entity.id
_entity.type
_entity.pdbx_description
1 polymer ?
#
loop_
_entity_poly.entity_id
_entity_poly.type
_entity_poly.pdbx_seq_one_letter_code
_entity_poly.pdbx_strand_id
1 'polypeptide(L)'
;GDPAAGGVPASVADDPRLIVTRITTQRPLAGPVRRSLGSLSVPLEPFGHPTALLMNGPCTQLLVATSAGLVARWRVPAEGPLELIETVQAVPAGAVLAMTYLIGERSIAVGGSDGSVATWSLVRDAAVADGWRLTPIHRFPSHRTGIAVISPSPRDKGFITISTEGAARLHYMTSERTLAEWSLGEAPAAADFAPKADGIVIAGASGTLHHWRIDNPHPELSWRALFGKLWYEGYDRPEYVWQSTGGADDFEPKLSLVPLIFGTLKGTFYALLFAVPLALFGALYCSQFLDKGLRNPVKSSIELMAALPSVVLGFIAGVVLAPLVGHHIVAVLSIPVLVPLVTVGGMTACSRIQASALRAALRRQEFWLLMV
;
A
#
# COMPACT_ATOMS: atom_id res chain seq x y z
N GLY A 1 8.88 17.64 -22.29
CA GLY A 1 9.71 16.64 -22.94
C GLY A 1 8.82 15.59 -23.57
N ASP A 2 8.87 15.49 -24.87
CA ASP A 2 8.12 14.53 -25.67
C ASP A 2 8.67 13.12 -25.43
N PRO A 3 7.89 12.11 -25.00
CA PRO A 3 8.33 10.73 -24.97
C PRO A 3 8.26 10.18 -26.39
N ALA A 4 9.36 10.28 -27.13
CA ALA A 4 9.48 9.57 -28.39
C ALA A 4 9.48 8.07 -28.10
N ALA A 5 8.34 7.42 -28.33
CA ALA A 5 8.18 5.98 -28.32
C ALA A 5 9.21 5.34 -29.29
N GLY A 6 10.29 4.81 -28.72
CA GLY A 6 11.22 3.96 -29.45
C GLY A 6 10.61 2.57 -29.57
N GLY A 7 9.86 2.32 -30.64
CA GLY A 7 9.47 0.96 -30.99
C GLY A 7 10.74 0.15 -31.31
N VAL A 8 10.94 -0.95 -30.59
CA VAL A 8 12.01 -1.93 -30.85
C VAL A 8 11.46 -2.95 -31.84
N PRO A 9 11.96 -3.03 -33.10
CA PRO A 9 11.61 -4.15 -33.97
C PRO A 9 12.32 -5.40 -33.47
N ALA A 10 11.54 -6.42 -33.06
CA ALA A 10 12.06 -7.74 -32.77
C ALA A 10 12.23 -8.50 -34.10
N SER A 11 13.47 -8.75 -34.54
CA SER A 11 13.78 -9.72 -35.58
C SER A 11 14.28 -11.00 -34.93
N VAL A 12 13.61 -12.12 -35.22
CA VAL A 12 14.03 -13.45 -34.80
C VAL A 12 15.01 -13.98 -35.85
N ALA A 13 16.30 -14.05 -35.54
CA ALA A 13 17.30 -14.81 -36.28
C ALA A 13 17.35 -16.24 -35.69
N ASP A 14 17.92 -17.19 -36.44
CA ASP A 14 18.09 -18.60 -35.99
C ASP A 14 18.86 -18.75 -34.66
N ASP A 15 19.56 -17.69 -34.24
CA ASP A 15 20.22 -17.55 -32.96
C ASP A 15 19.53 -16.41 -32.20
N PRO A 16 18.67 -16.68 -31.19
CA PRO A 16 17.86 -15.67 -30.55
C PRO A 16 18.75 -14.69 -29.78
N ARG A 17 18.79 -13.46 -30.24
CA ARG A 17 19.56 -12.38 -29.64
C ARG A 17 18.66 -11.24 -29.21
N LEU A 18 18.90 -10.73 -28.03
CA LEU A 18 18.29 -9.50 -27.56
C LEU A 18 19.06 -8.31 -28.15
N ILE A 19 18.39 -7.49 -28.96
CA ILE A 19 18.97 -6.29 -29.55
C ILE A 19 18.26 -5.07 -28.97
N VAL A 20 19.01 -4.21 -28.29
CA VAL A 20 18.52 -2.92 -27.76
C VAL A 20 19.19 -1.81 -28.58
N THR A 21 18.36 -1.03 -29.26
CA THR A 21 18.85 0.15 -30.02
C THR A 21 18.66 1.41 -29.16
N ARG A 22 19.76 2.07 -28.86
CA ARG A 22 19.79 3.32 -28.12
C ARG A 22 19.82 4.49 -29.08
N ILE A 23 18.88 5.42 -28.96
CA ILE A 23 18.82 6.66 -29.75
C ILE A 23 19.23 7.81 -28.82
N THR A 24 20.43 8.36 -29.07
CA THR A 24 20.90 9.53 -28.34
C THR A 24 20.64 10.78 -29.16
N THR A 25 19.89 11.73 -28.60
CA THR A 25 19.57 13.00 -29.26
C THR A 25 20.36 14.13 -28.60
N GLN A 26 21.26 14.73 -29.34
CA GLN A 26 21.99 15.92 -28.91
C GLN A 26 21.34 17.16 -29.52
N ARG A 27 20.92 18.10 -28.66
CA ARG A 27 20.35 19.41 -29.03
C ARG A 27 21.41 20.49 -28.72
N PRO A 28 22.31 20.83 -29.65
CA PRO A 28 23.26 21.92 -29.43
C PRO A 28 22.49 23.26 -29.32
N LEU A 29 23.05 24.21 -28.57
CA LEU A 29 22.51 25.56 -28.45
C LEU A 29 22.40 26.29 -29.81
N ALA A 30 23.25 25.92 -30.75
CA ALA A 30 23.20 26.41 -32.15
C ALA A 30 23.52 25.23 -33.09
N GLY A 31 22.65 25.01 -34.11
CA GLY A 31 22.82 23.97 -35.11
C GLY A 31 21.72 22.92 -35.13
N PRO A 32 21.76 22.00 -36.09
CA PRO A 32 20.75 20.97 -36.24
C PRO A 32 20.81 19.92 -35.11
N VAL A 33 19.68 19.35 -34.76
CA VAL A 33 19.59 18.22 -33.80
C VAL A 33 20.33 17.02 -34.41
N ARG A 34 21.29 16.47 -33.67
CA ARG A 34 22.03 15.27 -34.06
C ARG A 34 21.48 14.06 -33.32
N ARG A 35 21.19 12.98 -34.05
CA ARG A 35 20.78 11.69 -33.50
C ARG A 35 21.85 10.67 -33.81
N SER A 36 22.31 9.95 -32.80
CA SER A 36 23.20 8.81 -32.95
C SER A 36 22.49 7.54 -32.52
N LEU A 37 22.73 6.45 -33.26
CA LEU A 37 22.18 5.12 -32.99
C LEU A 37 23.31 4.23 -32.47
N GLY A 38 23.08 3.59 -31.32
CA GLY A 38 23.96 2.55 -30.78
C GLY A 38 23.15 1.27 -30.58
N SER A 39 23.67 0.13 -31.03
CA SER A 39 23.04 -1.18 -30.82
C SER A 39 23.84 -1.98 -29.83
N LEU A 40 23.12 -2.58 -28.83
CA LEU A 40 23.65 -3.57 -27.91
C LEU A 40 23.01 -4.91 -28.24
N SER A 41 23.79 -5.97 -28.32
CA SER A 41 23.30 -7.31 -28.64
C SER A 41 23.78 -8.32 -27.61
N VAL A 42 22.87 -9.12 -27.06
CA VAL A 42 23.15 -10.16 -26.07
C VAL A 42 22.49 -11.47 -26.50
N PRO A 43 23.19 -12.63 -26.48
CA PRO A 43 22.60 -13.92 -26.80
C PRO A 43 21.60 -14.34 -25.72
N LEU A 44 20.50 -14.96 -26.13
CA LEU A 44 19.42 -15.46 -25.24
C LEU A 44 19.44 -17.00 -25.09
N GLU A 45 20.42 -17.68 -25.70
CA GLU A 45 20.49 -19.15 -25.73
C GLU A 45 20.27 -19.87 -24.40
N PRO A 46 20.78 -19.40 -23.25
CA PRO A 46 20.60 -20.16 -22.01
C PRO A 46 19.14 -20.14 -21.49
N PHE A 47 18.27 -19.29 -22.04
CA PHE A 47 16.92 -19.07 -21.49
C PHE A 47 15.79 -19.65 -22.34
N GLY A 48 16.08 -20.22 -23.51
CA GLY A 48 15.09 -20.71 -24.48
C GLY A 48 14.63 -19.61 -25.46
N HIS A 49 13.65 -19.95 -26.32
CA HIS A 49 13.14 -18.98 -27.29
C HIS A 49 12.32 -17.88 -26.65
N PRO A 50 12.57 -16.58 -26.97
CA PRO A 50 11.79 -15.48 -26.46
C PRO A 50 10.34 -15.54 -27.00
N THR A 51 9.37 -15.34 -26.09
CA THR A 51 7.95 -15.33 -26.41
C THR A 51 7.29 -13.99 -26.20
N ALA A 52 7.78 -13.18 -25.24
CA ALA A 52 7.30 -11.84 -24.99
C ALA A 52 8.45 -10.94 -24.49
N LEU A 53 8.31 -9.65 -24.76
CA LEU A 53 9.29 -8.63 -24.40
C LEU A 53 8.55 -7.42 -23.80
N LEU A 54 9.00 -6.95 -22.65
CA LEU A 54 8.50 -5.73 -22.01
C LEU A 54 9.65 -4.81 -21.65
N MET A 55 9.50 -3.52 -21.96
CA MET A 55 10.39 -2.46 -21.50
C MET A 55 9.58 -1.45 -20.70
N ASN A 56 10.09 -1.01 -19.55
CA ASN A 56 9.44 0.03 -18.78
C ASN A 56 9.55 1.41 -19.47
N GLY A 57 8.64 2.35 -19.14
CA GLY A 57 8.59 3.69 -19.75
C GLY A 57 9.91 4.48 -19.66
N PRO A 58 10.65 4.46 -18.51
CA PRO A 58 11.98 5.07 -18.43
C PRO A 58 13.09 4.36 -19.24
N CYS A 59 12.79 3.20 -19.86
CA CYS A 59 13.76 2.39 -20.61
C CYS A 59 14.99 1.95 -19.80
N THR A 60 14.80 1.71 -18.50
CA THR A 60 15.86 1.28 -17.57
C THR A 60 15.81 -0.20 -17.25
N GLN A 61 14.67 -0.84 -17.51
CA GLN A 61 14.42 -2.25 -17.23
C GLN A 61 13.79 -2.94 -18.44
N LEU A 62 14.26 -4.13 -18.72
CA LEU A 62 13.76 -4.99 -19.77
C LEU A 62 13.44 -6.36 -19.20
N LEU A 63 12.29 -6.89 -19.52
CA LEU A 63 11.85 -8.24 -19.18
C LEU A 63 11.70 -9.07 -20.44
N VAL A 64 12.28 -10.25 -20.45
CA VAL A 64 12.18 -11.21 -21.55
C VAL A 64 11.52 -12.47 -21.03
N ALA A 65 10.37 -12.80 -21.57
CA ALA A 65 9.70 -14.06 -21.31
C ALA A 65 10.12 -15.12 -22.35
N THR A 66 10.11 -16.41 -21.95
CA THR A 66 10.61 -17.49 -22.79
C THR A 66 9.68 -18.68 -22.89
N SER A 67 9.91 -19.50 -23.88
CA SER A 67 9.23 -20.80 -24.09
C SER A 67 9.52 -21.83 -22.99
N ALA A 68 10.58 -21.63 -22.19
CA ALA A 68 10.89 -22.45 -21.03
C ALA A 68 10.14 -22.01 -19.75
N GLY A 69 9.22 -21.04 -19.84
CA GLY A 69 8.46 -20.52 -18.71
C GLY A 69 9.25 -19.56 -17.83
N LEU A 70 10.42 -19.13 -18.28
CA LEU A 70 11.29 -18.19 -17.55
C LEU A 70 10.96 -16.74 -17.91
N VAL A 71 11.15 -15.84 -16.94
CA VAL A 71 11.22 -14.41 -17.15
C VAL A 71 12.62 -13.94 -16.71
N ALA A 72 13.39 -13.42 -17.65
CA ALA A 72 14.70 -12.84 -17.41
C ALA A 72 14.57 -11.32 -17.29
N ARG A 73 15.12 -10.76 -16.22
CA ARG A 73 15.10 -9.31 -15.92
C ARG A 73 16.48 -8.72 -16.16
N TRP A 74 16.52 -7.73 -17.04
CA TRP A 74 17.72 -7.02 -17.45
C TRP A 74 17.66 -5.57 -17.01
N ARG A 75 18.79 -5.03 -16.58
CA ARG A 75 18.99 -3.59 -16.43
C ARG A 75 19.53 -3.05 -17.75
N VAL A 76 18.97 -1.91 -18.16
CA VAL A 76 19.44 -1.12 -19.31
C VAL A 76 20.12 0.14 -18.77
N PRO A 77 21.44 0.13 -18.54
CA PRO A 77 22.14 1.30 -18.02
C PRO A 77 22.18 2.41 -19.07
N ALA A 78 22.31 3.67 -18.64
CA ALA A 78 22.42 4.81 -19.55
C ALA A 78 23.64 4.67 -20.49
N GLU A 79 24.74 4.09 -19.99
CA GLU A 79 25.96 3.76 -20.74
C GLU A 79 26.42 2.34 -20.35
N GLY A 80 27.08 1.65 -21.27
CA GLY A 80 27.60 0.30 -21.05
C GLY A 80 26.69 -0.82 -21.54
N PRO A 81 27.04 -2.09 -21.21
CA PRO A 81 26.32 -3.28 -21.67
C PRO A 81 25.02 -3.49 -20.89
N LEU A 82 24.17 -4.36 -21.44
CA LEU A 82 22.99 -4.86 -20.73
C LEU A 82 23.43 -5.77 -19.57
N GLU A 83 22.82 -5.63 -18.41
CA GLU A 83 23.11 -6.42 -17.21
C GLU A 83 21.94 -7.34 -16.91
N LEU A 84 22.17 -8.65 -16.93
CA LEU A 84 21.21 -9.62 -16.42
C LEU A 84 21.19 -9.53 -14.89
N ILE A 85 20.03 -9.21 -14.31
CA ILE A 85 19.87 -9.08 -12.87
C ILE A 85 19.43 -10.39 -12.26
N GLU A 86 18.38 -11.01 -12.83
CA GLU A 86 17.83 -12.27 -12.34
C GLU A 86 17.04 -13.00 -13.44
N THR A 87 16.80 -14.29 -13.19
CA THR A 87 15.88 -15.12 -13.97
C THR A 87 14.96 -15.86 -13.00
N VAL A 88 13.66 -15.79 -13.24
CA VAL A 88 12.64 -16.41 -12.41
C VAL A 88 11.77 -17.39 -13.21
N GLN A 89 11.37 -18.51 -12.60
CA GLN A 89 10.42 -19.44 -13.20
C GLN A 89 9.01 -18.90 -13.00
N ALA A 90 8.45 -18.30 -14.04
CA ALA A 90 7.13 -17.68 -13.97
C ALA A 90 5.99 -18.68 -14.24
N VAL A 91 6.20 -19.63 -15.16
CA VAL A 91 5.28 -20.71 -15.49
C VAL A 91 5.98 -22.03 -15.21
N PRO A 92 5.57 -22.80 -14.20
CA PRO A 92 6.28 -24.02 -13.80
C PRO A 92 6.33 -25.13 -14.86
N ALA A 93 5.27 -25.27 -15.66
CA ALA A 93 5.15 -26.32 -16.67
C ALA A 93 4.62 -25.73 -17.98
N GLY A 94 5.53 -25.15 -18.76
CA GLY A 94 5.18 -24.61 -20.07
C GLY A 94 5.84 -23.27 -20.39
N ALA A 95 5.37 -22.62 -21.44
CA ALA A 95 5.88 -21.35 -21.91
C ALA A 95 5.14 -20.16 -21.26
N VAL A 96 5.79 -19.04 -21.10
CA VAL A 96 5.10 -17.76 -20.94
C VAL A 96 4.58 -17.33 -22.31
N LEU A 97 3.27 -17.20 -22.49
CA LEU A 97 2.67 -16.82 -23.76
C LEU A 97 2.35 -15.32 -23.83
N ALA A 98 1.93 -14.72 -22.73
CA ALA A 98 1.58 -13.31 -22.66
C ALA A 98 2.13 -12.69 -21.39
N MET A 99 2.60 -11.44 -21.49
CA MET A 99 3.12 -10.67 -20.37
C MET A 99 2.89 -9.19 -20.64
N THR A 100 2.45 -8.45 -19.61
CA THR A 100 2.24 -7.00 -19.70
C THR A 100 2.51 -6.31 -18.37
N TYR A 101 2.92 -5.02 -18.41
CA TYR A 101 2.92 -4.18 -17.23
C TYR A 101 1.49 -3.78 -16.85
N LEU A 102 1.21 -3.71 -15.55
CA LEU A 102 0.04 -3.04 -15.02
C LEU A 102 0.34 -1.55 -14.82
N ILE A 103 -0.70 -0.76 -14.63
CA ILE A 103 -0.56 0.69 -14.44
C ILE A 103 0.49 1.01 -13.35
N GLY A 104 1.35 2.00 -13.60
CA GLY A 104 2.47 2.36 -12.72
C GLY A 104 3.75 1.52 -12.93
N GLU A 105 3.71 0.50 -13.81
CA GLU A 105 4.87 -0.31 -14.26
C GLU A 105 5.70 -0.95 -13.12
N ARG A 106 5.08 -1.15 -11.94
CA ARG A 106 5.70 -1.81 -10.79
C ARG A 106 5.42 -3.30 -10.74
N SER A 107 4.29 -3.68 -11.32
CA SER A 107 3.85 -5.08 -11.41
C SER A 107 3.61 -5.48 -12.84
N ILE A 108 3.80 -6.76 -13.12
CA ILE A 108 3.48 -7.40 -14.39
C ILE A 108 2.43 -8.48 -14.21
N ALA A 109 1.57 -8.65 -15.19
CA ALA A 109 0.72 -9.82 -15.32
C ALA A 109 1.36 -10.80 -16.31
N VAL A 110 1.40 -12.08 -15.94
CA VAL A 110 2.01 -13.18 -16.70
C VAL A 110 0.98 -14.26 -16.94
N GLY A 111 0.86 -14.70 -18.18
CA GLY A 111 0.00 -15.79 -18.62
C GLY A 111 0.79 -16.94 -19.24
N GLY A 112 0.52 -18.14 -18.75
CA GLY A 112 1.18 -19.36 -19.16
C GLY A 112 0.45 -20.15 -20.27
N SER A 113 1.19 -21.04 -20.93
CA SER A 113 0.61 -22.02 -21.86
C SER A 113 -0.22 -23.10 -21.15
N ASP A 114 -0.02 -23.26 -19.85
CA ASP A 114 -0.81 -24.10 -18.95
C ASP A 114 -2.12 -23.41 -18.46
N GLY A 115 -2.41 -22.22 -18.95
CA GLY A 115 -3.55 -21.41 -18.55
C GLY A 115 -3.36 -20.67 -17.22
N SER A 116 -2.20 -20.78 -16.58
CA SER A 116 -1.90 -20.07 -15.34
C SER A 116 -1.86 -18.57 -15.56
N VAL A 117 -2.35 -17.82 -14.57
CA VAL A 117 -2.32 -16.35 -14.51
C VAL A 117 -1.79 -15.92 -13.16
N ALA A 118 -0.74 -15.12 -13.16
CA ALA A 118 -0.16 -14.58 -11.94
C ALA A 118 0.31 -13.14 -12.14
N THR A 119 0.27 -12.35 -11.06
CA THR A 119 0.93 -11.04 -11.05
C THR A 119 2.18 -11.09 -10.22
N TRP A 120 3.19 -10.42 -10.71
CA TRP A 120 4.53 -10.35 -10.13
C TRP A 120 4.89 -8.90 -9.85
N SER A 121 5.56 -8.66 -8.75
CA SER A 121 6.05 -7.32 -8.39
C SER A 121 7.48 -7.38 -7.90
N LEU A 122 8.16 -6.24 -7.93
CA LEU A 122 9.50 -6.09 -7.37
C LEU A 122 9.39 -5.94 -5.85
N VAL A 123 9.97 -6.88 -5.12
CA VAL A 123 10.06 -6.94 -3.67
C VAL A 123 11.51 -6.73 -3.24
N ARG A 124 11.74 -6.03 -2.14
CA ARG A 124 13.10 -5.79 -1.64
C ARG A 124 13.77 -7.11 -1.25
N ASP A 125 14.96 -7.35 -1.81
CA ASP A 125 15.79 -8.50 -1.48
C ASP A 125 17.27 -8.14 -1.63
N ALA A 126 17.99 -8.11 -0.52
CA ALA A 126 19.41 -7.79 -0.49
C ALA A 126 20.30 -8.84 -1.20
N ALA A 127 19.77 -10.02 -1.52
CA ALA A 127 20.50 -11.06 -2.24
C ALA A 127 20.58 -10.80 -3.77
N VAL A 128 19.77 -9.88 -4.29
CA VAL A 128 19.76 -9.51 -5.71
C VAL A 128 20.63 -8.26 -5.93
N ALA A 129 21.33 -8.20 -7.05
CA ALA A 129 22.35 -7.17 -7.34
C ALA A 129 21.83 -5.71 -7.25
N ASP A 130 20.56 -5.47 -7.57
CA ASP A 130 19.93 -4.15 -7.49
C ASP A 130 19.05 -3.97 -6.24
N GLY A 131 19.05 -4.96 -5.33
CA GLY A 131 18.25 -4.92 -4.11
C GLY A 131 16.77 -5.25 -4.29
N TRP A 132 16.35 -5.74 -5.48
CA TRP A 132 14.97 -6.04 -5.80
C TRP A 132 14.84 -7.40 -6.49
N ARG A 133 13.88 -8.20 -6.05
CA ARG A 133 13.55 -9.50 -6.64
C ARG A 133 12.16 -9.46 -7.26
N LEU A 134 12.01 -9.99 -8.46
CA LEU A 134 10.72 -10.23 -9.10
C LEU A 134 10.03 -11.43 -8.41
N THR A 135 8.94 -11.17 -7.71
CA THR A 135 8.26 -12.14 -6.84
C THR A 135 6.78 -12.27 -7.23
N PRO A 136 6.21 -13.48 -7.28
CA PRO A 136 4.78 -13.66 -7.53
C PRO A 136 4.01 -13.20 -6.29
N ILE A 137 3.16 -12.18 -6.45
CA ILE A 137 2.37 -11.62 -5.35
C ILE A 137 0.93 -12.12 -5.34
N HIS A 138 0.33 -12.36 -6.52
CA HIS A 138 -1.04 -12.85 -6.63
C HIS A 138 -1.15 -13.95 -7.70
N ARG A 139 -2.05 -14.90 -7.47
CA ARG A 139 -2.39 -15.96 -8.40
C ARG A 139 -3.90 -15.93 -8.63
N PHE A 140 -4.29 -16.08 -9.89
CA PHE A 140 -5.68 -16.07 -10.31
C PHE A 140 -6.11 -17.49 -10.75
N PRO A 141 -7.42 -17.77 -10.79
CA PRO A 141 -7.92 -19.03 -11.32
C PRO A 141 -7.39 -19.29 -12.75
N SER A 142 -6.83 -20.46 -12.97
CA SER A 142 -6.25 -20.82 -14.27
C SER A 142 -7.35 -21.02 -15.33
N HIS A 143 -7.07 -20.62 -16.56
CA HIS A 143 -7.87 -20.98 -17.72
C HIS A 143 -7.65 -22.47 -18.07
N ARG A 144 -8.51 -23.02 -18.90
CA ARG A 144 -8.38 -24.41 -19.37
C ARG A 144 -7.27 -24.57 -20.39
N THR A 145 -7.00 -23.52 -21.15
CA THR A 145 -5.98 -23.47 -22.21
C THR A 145 -5.08 -22.26 -22.02
N GLY A 146 -3.99 -22.21 -22.75
CA GLY A 146 -2.98 -21.15 -22.62
C GLY A 146 -3.54 -19.75 -22.81
N ILE A 147 -2.89 -18.76 -22.23
CA ILE A 147 -3.28 -17.36 -22.30
C ILE A 147 -2.73 -16.72 -23.55
N ALA A 148 -3.61 -16.35 -24.47
CA ALA A 148 -3.21 -15.71 -25.74
C ALA A 148 -2.99 -14.21 -25.59
N VAL A 149 -3.83 -13.52 -24.81
CA VAL A 149 -3.83 -12.07 -24.68
C VAL A 149 -3.98 -11.67 -23.21
N ILE A 150 -3.19 -10.68 -22.78
CA ILE A 150 -3.39 -9.95 -21.54
C ILE A 150 -3.38 -8.45 -21.88
N SER A 151 -4.43 -7.71 -21.45
CA SER A 151 -4.47 -6.24 -21.59
C SER A 151 -4.71 -5.61 -20.23
N PRO A 152 -3.91 -4.59 -19.84
CA PRO A 152 -4.05 -3.90 -18.57
C PRO A 152 -5.07 -2.77 -18.68
N SER A 153 -5.74 -2.46 -17.56
CA SER A 153 -6.54 -1.25 -17.44
C SER A 153 -5.64 0.01 -17.43
N PRO A 154 -6.00 1.07 -18.14
CA PRO A 154 -5.23 2.32 -18.12
C PRO A 154 -5.50 3.20 -16.89
N ARG A 155 -6.43 2.81 -16.01
CA ARG A 155 -6.89 3.64 -14.88
C ARG A 155 -6.69 3.02 -13.51
N ASP A 156 -6.63 1.70 -13.42
CA ASP A 156 -6.59 0.97 -12.16
C ASP A 156 -5.78 -0.32 -12.30
N LYS A 157 -5.73 -1.12 -11.23
CA LYS A 157 -5.03 -2.42 -11.23
C LYS A 157 -5.85 -3.56 -11.84
N GLY A 158 -6.87 -3.24 -12.64
CA GLY A 158 -7.63 -4.19 -13.45
C GLY A 158 -6.82 -4.68 -14.65
N PHE A 159 -7.11 -5.89 -15.10
CA PHE A 159 -6.60 -6.44 -16.35
C PHE A 159 -7.49 -7.56 -16.87
N ILE A 160 -7.49 -7.75 -18.17
CA ILE A 160 -8.20 -8.86 -18.83
C ILE A 160 -7.20 -9.92 -19.26
N THR A 161 -7.59 -11.19 -19.12
CA THR A 161 -6.88 -12.32 -19.71
C THR A 161 -7.81 -13.06 -20.65
N ILE A 162 -7.31 -13.48 -21.80
CA ILE A 162 -8.08 -14.23 -22.79
C ILE A 162 -7.29 -15.45 -23.20
N SER A 163 -7.90 -16.62 -23.09
CA SER A 163 -7.28 -17.88 -23.49
C SER A 163 -7.27 -18.05 -25.00
N THR A 164 -6.48 -19.00 -25.50
CA THR A 164 -6.41 -19.37 -26.90
C THR A 164 -7.75 -19.82 -27.51
N GLU A 165 -8.68 -20.29 -26.65
CA GLU A 165 -10.03 -20.70 -27.05
C GLU A 165 -11.08 -19.58 -26.91
N GLY A 166 -10.66 -18.38 -26.51
CA GLY A 166 -11.55 -17.23 -26.37
C GLY A 166 -12.29 -17.13 -25.03
N ALA A 167 -11.91 -17.89 -24.02
CA ALA A 167 -12.41 -17.64 -22.66
C ALA A 167 -11.76 -16.37 -22.10
N ALA A 168 -12.56 -15.36 -21.78
CA ALA A 168 -12.12 -14.06 -21.28
C ALA A 168 -12.47 -13.92 -19.80
N ARG A 169 -11.55 -13.32 -19.02
CA ARG A 169 -11.74 -13.03 -17.61
C ARG A 169 -11.23 -11.64 -17.29
N LEU A 170 -12.05 -10.88 -16.58
CA LEU A 170 -11.66 -9.59 -16.01
C LEU A 170 -11.19 -9.81 -14.58
N HIS A 171 -9.98 -9.38 -14.28
CA HIS A 171 -9.35 -9.49 -12.98
C HIS A 171 -9.07 -8.13 -12.36
N TYR A 172 -8.97 -8.10 -11.03
CA TYR A 172 -8.45 -6.98 -10.29
C TYR A 172 -7.31 -7.44 -9.39
N MET A 173 -6.12 -6.86 -9.56
CA MET A 173 -4.90 -7.35 -8.93
C MET A 173 -4.96 -7.31 -7.41
N THR A 174 -5.14 -6.12 -6.83
CA THR A 174 -5.05 -5.90 -5.38
C THR A 174 -6.03 -6.74 -4.57
N SER A 175 -7.27 -6.89 -5.04
CA SER A 175 -8.28 -7.69 -4.35
C SER A 175 -8.23 -9.18 -4.67
N GLU A 176 -7.32 -9.60 -5.55
CA GLU A 176 -7.17 -10.99 -6.06
C GLU A 176 -8.49 -11.58 -6.61
N ARG A 177 -9.31 -10.74 -7.24
CA ARG A 177 -10.64 -11.14 -7.71
C ARG A 177 -10.67 -11.33 -9.21
N THR A 178 -11.39 -12.36 -9.64
CA THR A 178 -11.96 -12.43 -10.98
C THR A 178 -13.36 -11.83 -10.90
N LEU A 179 -13.56 -10.70 -11.58
CA LEU A 179 -14.77 -9.87 -11.51
C LEU A 179 -15.85 -10.36 -12.47
N ALA A 180 -15.43 -10.82 -13.65
CA ALA A 180 -16.33 -11.36 -14.68
C ALA A 180 -15.61 -12.43 -15.50
N GLU A 181 -16.41 -13.34 -16.08
CA GLU A 181 -15.95 -14.38 -17.00
C GLU A 181 -16.97 -14.55 -18.12
N TRP A 182 -16.49 -14.62 -19.35
CA TRP A 182 -17.33 -14.86 -20.54
C TRP A 182 -16.53 -15.53 -21.65
N SER A 183 -17.20 -15.96 -22.71
CA SER A 183 -16.57 -16.57 -23.89
C SER A 183 -16.82 -15.73 -25.13
N LEU A 184 -15.79 -15.58 -25.95
CA LEU A 184 -15.86 -14.94 -27.27
C LEU A 184 -16.46 -15.88 -28.34
N GLY A 185 -16.31 -17.20 -28.14
CA GLY A 185 -16.66 -18.19 -29.15
C GLY A 185 -15.62 -18.34 -30.27
N GLU A 186 -14.55 -17.58 -30.24
CA GLU A 186 -13.43 -17.63 -31.19
C GLU A 186 -12.10 -17.28 -30.51
N ALA A 187 -11.00 -17.59 -31.17
CA ALA A 187 -9.67 -17.20 -30.67
C ALA A 187 -9.50 -15.69 -30.72
N PRO A 188 -8.86 -15.07 -29.69
CA PRO A 188 -8.57 -13.64 -29.69
C PRO A 188 -7.36 -13.32 -30.58
N ALA A 189 -7.40 -12.18 -31.26
CA ALA A 189 -6.27 -11.59 -31.95
C ALA A 189 -5.62 -10.47 -31.12
N ALA A 190 -6.44 -9.61 -30.50
CA ALA A 190 -6.00 -8.52 -29.63
C ALA A 190 -7.13 -8.11 -28.70
N ALA A 191 -6.76 -7.45 -27.59
CA ALA A 191 -7.73 -6.84 -26.68
C ALA A 191 -7.16 -5.55 -26.10
N ASP A 192 -8.04 -4.59 -25.85
CA ASP A 192 -7.65 -3.34 -25.18
C ASP A 192 -8.82 -2.76 -24.40
N PHE A 193 -8.49 -1.97 -23.37
CA PHE A 193 -9.46 -1.20 -22.60
C PHE A 193 -9.75 0.15 -23.26
N ALA A 194 -10.98 0.63 -23.08
CA ALA A 194 -11.28 2.01 -23.35
C ALA A 194 -10.45 2.94 -22.44
N PRO A 195 -10.06 4.15 -22.88
CA PRO A 195 -9.20 5.06 -22.10
C PRO A 195 -9.74 5.46 -20.71
N LYS A 196 -11.07 5.32 -20.50
CA LYS A 196 -11.71 5.55 -19.19
C LYS A 196 -11.87 4.28 -18.36
N ALA A 197 -11.40 3.12 -18.87
CA ALA A 197 -11.62 1.80 -18.29
C ALA A 197 -13.12 1.40 -18.14
N ASP A 198 -14.01 2.07 -18.84
CA ASP A 198 -15.46 1.84 -18.84
C ASP A 198 -15.92 0.88 -19.98
N GLY A 199 -14.98 0.32 -20.72
CA GLY A 199 -15.25 -0.65 -21.77
C GLY A 199 -14.00 -1.44 -22.17
N ILE A 200 -14.25 -2.56 -22.85
CA ILE A 200 -13.23 -3.43 -23.44
C ILE A 200 -13.61 -3.70 -24.89
N VAL A 201 -12.62 -3.64 -25.76
CA VAL A 201 -12.74 -4.07 -27.16
C VAL A 201 -11.81 -5.25 -27.38
N ILE A 202 -12.32 -6.32 -27.98
CA ILE A 202 -11.56 -7.51 -28.32
C ILE A 202 -11.76 -7.80 -29.79
N ALA A 203 -10.66 -7.94 -30.52
CA ALA A 203 -10.66 -8.42 -31.89
C ALA A 203 -10.55 -9.95 -31.90
N GLY A 204 -11.49 -10.60 -32.52
CA GLY A 204 -11.44 -12.04 -32.81
C GLY A 204 -10.57 -12.39 -34.01
N ALA A 205 -10.12 -13.61 -34.12
CA ALA A 205 -9.32 -14.11 -35.25
C ALA A 205 -10.09 -14.03 -36.59
N SER A 206 -11.41 -14.05 -36.55
CA SER A 206 -12.28 -13.87 -37.73
C SER A 206 -12.31 -12.41 -38.23
N GLY A 207 -11.75 -11.46 -37.51
CA GLY A 207 -11.85 -10.03 -37.78
C GLY A 207 -13.08 -9.37 -37.14
N THR A 208 -13.87 -10.12 -36.37
CA THR A 208 -15.00 -9.59 -35.63
C THR A 208 -14.50 -8.72 -34.45
N LEU A 209 -15.14 -7.57 -34.23
CA LEU A 209 -14.89 -6.72 -33.07
C LEU A 209 -16.01 -6.90 -32.06
N HIS A 210 -15.62 -7.34 -30.88
CA HIS A 210 -16.49 -7.50 -29.73
C HIS A 210 -16.28 -6.33 -28.78
N HIS A 211 -17.37 -5.71 -28.29
CA HIS A 211 -17.32 -4.60 -27.35
C HIS A 211 -18.18 -4.90 -26.13
N TRP A 212 -17.62 -4.68 -24.94
CA TRP A 212 -18.32 -4.78 -23.67
C TRP A 212 -18.17 -3.48 -22.89
N ARG A 213 -19.27 -3.05 -22.29
CA ARG A 213 -19.25 -1.97 -21.29
C ARG A 213 -18.94 -2.54 -19.93
N ILE A 214 -18.06 -1.87 -19.20
CA ILE A 214 -17.70 -2.22 -17.82
C ILE A 214 -18.39 -1.22 -16.88
N ASP A 215 -19.12 -1.72 -15.90
CA ASP A 215 -19.64 -0.97 -14.78
C ASP A 215 -19.19 -1.67 -13.49
N ASN A 216 -18.09 -1.21 -12.93
CA ASN A 216 -17.48 -1.80 -11.74
C ASN A 216 -16.91 -0.68 -10.87
N PRO A 217 -17.76 0.01 -10.08
CA PRO A 217 -17.38 1.22 -9.36
C PRO A 217 -16.34 0.99 -8.25
N HIS A 218 -16.25 -0.22 -7.69
CA HIS A 218 -15.36 -0.54 -6.57
C HIS A 218 -14.72 -1.94 -6.69
N PRO A 219 -13.87 -2.16 -7.72
CA PRO A 219 -13.24 -3.46 -7.93
C PRO A 219 -12.23 -3.84 -6.83
N GLU A 220 -11.70 -2.85 -6.12
CA GLU A 220 -10.75 -2.99 -5.02
C GLU A 220 -11.39 -3.55 -3.75
N LEU A 221 -12.73 -3.45 -3.60
CA LEU A 221 -13.43 -3.88 -2.39
C LEU A 221 -13.69 -5.39 -2.40
N SER A 222 -13.25 -6.06 -1.33
CA SER A 222 -13.61 -7.44 -1.01
C SER A 222 -13.54 -7.65 0.50
N TRP A 223 -14.21 -8.68 1.02
CA TRP A 223 -14.06 -9.05 2.43
C TRP A 223 -12.61 -9.32 2.81
N ARG A 224 -11.84 -9.91 1.89
CA ARG A 224 -10.42 -10.14 2.09
C ARG A 224 -9.62 -8.84 2.12
N ALA A 225 -9.95 -7.86 1.28
CA ALA A 225 -9.31 -6.55 1.29
C ALA A 225 -9.57 -5.79 2.60
N LEU A 226 -10.77 -5.90 3.16
CA LEU A 226 -11.16 -5.20 4.39
C LEU A 226 -10.56 -5.85 5.65
N PHE A 227 -10.50 -7.17 5.75
CA PHE A 227 -10.16 -7.89 6.97
C PHE A 227 -8.97 -8.84 6.85
N GLY A 228 -8.52 -9.14 5.63
CA GLY A 228 -7.37 -9.98 5.35
C GLY A 228 -6.08 -9.19 5.19
N LYS A 229 -4.96 -9.91 5.16
CA LYS A 229 -3.68 -9.38 4.72
C LYS A 229 -3.61 -9.48 3.20
N LEU A 230 -3.31 -8.39 2.54
CA LEU A 230 -3.04 -8.34 1.10
C LEU A 230 -1.59 -7.98 0.84
N TRP A 231 -1.08 -8.49 -0.27
CA TRP A 231 0.25 -8.14 -0.72
C TRP A 231 0.16 -6.98 -1.69
N TYR A 232 0.51 -5.80 -1.25
CA TYR A 232 0.52 -4.58 -2.05
C TYR A 232 1.83 -4.41 -2.80
N GLU A 233 1.81 -3.68 -3.90
CA GLU A 233 3.02 -3.35 -4.66
C GLU A 233 4.07 -2.66 -3.79
N GLY A 234 5.33 -3.11 -3.88
CA GLY A 234 6.43 -2.54 -3.14
C GLY A 234 6.50 -2.89 -1.65
N TYR A 235 5.62 -3.78 -1.17
CA TYR A 235 5.69 -4.33 0.18
C TYR A 235 6.45 -5.66 0.17
N ASP A 236 7.21 -5.92 1.24
CA ASP A 236 8.03 -7.14 1.34
C ASP A 236 7.19 -8.38 1.68
N ARG A 237 5.99 -8.19 2.21
CA ARG A 237 5.07 -9.25 2.64
C ARG A 237 3.62 -8.76 2.69
N PRO A 238 2.63 -9.67 2.76
CA PRO A 238 1.24 -9.31 2.98
C PRO A 238 1.03 -8.63 4.33
N GLU A 239 0.38 -7.45 4.32
CA GLU A 239 0.16 -6.63 5.51
C GLU A 239 -1.26 -6.05 5.55
N TYR A 240 -1.67 -5.60 6.76
CA TYR A 240 -2.88 -4.81 6.95
C TYR A 240 -2.52 -3.33 6.77
N VAL A 241 -3.01 -2.70 5.72
CA VAL A 241 -2.71 -1.30 5.46
C VAL A 241 -3.99 -0.53 5.19
N TRP A 242 -4.11 0.66 5.77
CA TRP A 242 -5.14 1.63 5.45
C TRP A 242 -4.51 2.86 4.79
N GLN A 243 -4.80 3.05 3.53
CA GLN A 243 -4.47 4.25 2.75
C GLN A 243 -5.47 4.35 1.59
N SER A 244 -6.52 5.14 1.76
CA SER A 244 -7.64 5.22 0.80
C SER A 244 -7.35 6.12 -0.40
N THR A 245 -6.39 7.05 -0.28
CA THR A 245 -6.06 8.02 -1.32
C THR A 245 -4.56 8.19 -1.48
N GLY A 246 -4.12 8.52 -2.67
CA GLY A 246 -2.74 8.85 -3.03
C GLY A 246 -2.69 10.05 -3.97
N GLY A 247 -1.49 10.59 -4.19
CA GLY A 247 -1.26 11.75 -5.04
C GLY A 247 -0.91 11.42 -6.50
N ALA A 248 -0.95 10.14 -6.89
CA ALA A 248 -0.58 9.67 -8.22
C ALA A 248 -1.75 8.90 -8.86
N ASP A 249 -1.85 8.96 -10.19
CA ASP A 249 -2.91 8.28 -10.94
C ASP A 249 -2.78 6.75 -10.94
N ASP A 250 -1.57 6.23 -10.68
CA ASP A 250 -1.25 4.81 -10.54
C ASP A 250 -1.41 4.27 -9.12
N PHE A 251 -1.99 5.07 -8.23
CA PHE A 251 -2.14 4.74 -6.81
C PHE A 251 -3.00 3.49 -6.61
N GLU A 252 -2.50 2.58 -5.77
CA GLU A 252 -3.18 1.37 -5.34
C GLU A 252 -3.90 1.61 -4.00
N PRO A 253 -5.26 1.66 -3.96
CA PRO A 253 -6.00 1.86 -2.71
C PRO A 253 -5.80 0.70 -1.73
N LYS A 254 -5.52 1.00 -0.47
CA LYS A 254 -5.32 0.04 0.60
C LYS A 254 -6.41 0.23 1.64
N LEU A 255 -7.32 -0.73 1.74
CA LEU A 255 -8.59 -0.56 2.44
C LEU A 255 -8.79 -1.48 3.65
N SER A 256 -7.70 -1.97 4.27
CA SER A 256 -7.83 -2.80 5.45
C SER A 256 -8.39 -2.01 6.63
N LEU A 257 -9.52 -2.44 7.18
CA LEU A 257 -10.15 -1.86 8.38
C LEU A 257 -9.44 -2.30 9.67
N VAL A 258 -8.63 -3.35 9.63
CA VAL A 258 -7.99 -3.93 10.82
C VAL A 258 -7.14 -2.92 11.58
N PRO A 259 -6.25 -2.10 10.94
CA PRO A 259 -5.50 -1.08 11.66
C PRO A 259 -6.38 -0.02 12.33
N LEU A 260 -7.49 0.36 11.69
CA LEU A 260 -8.43 1.35 12.22
C LEU A 260 -9.17 0.80 13.44
N ILE A 261 -9.70 -0.43 13.35
CA ILE A 261 -10.39 -1.11 14.44
C ILE A 261 -9.44 -1.30 15.62
N PHE A 262 -8.24 -1.83 15.37
CA PHE A 262 -7.24 -2.02 16.42
C PHE A 262 -6.82 -0.70 17.07
N GLY A 263 -6.59 0.35 16.28
CA GLY A 263 -6.25 1.68 16.77
C GLY A 263 -7.34 2.26 17.66
N THR A 264 -8.61 2.13 17.26
CA THR A 264 -9.76 2.60 18.01
C THR A 264 -9.92 1.82 19.32
N LEU A 265 -9.86 0.49 19.28
CA LEU A 265 -9.95 -0.35 20.49
C LEU A 265 -8.81 -0.06 21.45
N LYS A 266 -7.58 0.04 20.94
CA LYS A 266 -6.40 0.38 21.74
C LYS A 266 -6.54 1.76 22.39
N GLY A 267 -6.96 2.78 21.61
CA GLY A 267 -7.17 4.13 22.10
C GLY A 267 -8.26 4.17 23.19
N THR A 268 -9.39 3.50 22.96
CA THR A 268 -10.48 3.39 23.92
C THR A 268 -10.03 2.69 25.21
N PHE A 269 -9.29 1.58 25.10
CA PHE A 269 -8.78 0.87 26.27
C PHE A 269 -7.88 1.77 27.13
N TYR A 270 -6.93 2.47 26.54
CA TYR A 270 -6.06 3.39 27.26
C TYR A 270 -6.83 4.57 27.86
N ALA A 271 -7.78 5.13 27.12
CA ALA A 271 -8.63 6.20 27.66
C ALA A 271 -9.40 5.75 28.91
N LEU A 272 -10.02 4.56 28.87
CA LEU A 272 -10.75 3.99 30.01
C LEU A 272 -9.82 3.63 31.18
N LEU A 273 -8.61 3.15 30.92
CA LEU A 273 -7.63 2.82 31.96
C LEU A 273 -7.33 4.02 32.88
N PHE A 274 -7.33 5.24 32.33
CA PHE A 274 -7.12 6.47 33.09
C PHE A 274 -8.44 7.11 33.53
N ALA A 275 -9.46 7.15 32.67
CA ALA A 275 -10.71 7.82 32.97
C ALA A 275 -11.53 7.14 34.11
N VAL A 276 -11.57 5.80 34.13
CA VAL A 276 -12.38 5.07 35.14
C VAL A 276 -11.82 5.26 36.55
N PRO A 277 -10.51 5.04 36.85
CA PRO A 277 -10.00 5.29 38.19
C PRO A 277 -10.16 6.75 38.60
N LEU A 278 -9.86 7.71 37.71
CA LEU A 278 -10.01 9.13 38.01
C LEU A 278 -11.46 9.52 38.35
N ALA A 279 -12.42 9.00 37.58
CA ALA A 279 -13.84 9.23 37.83
C ALA A 279 -14.32 8.61 39.19
N LEU A 280 -13.87 7.38 39.48
CA LEU A 280 -14.20 6.70 40.74
C LEU A 280 -13.61 7.44 41.96
N PHE A 281 -12.34 7.81 41.91
CA PHE A 281 -11.69 8.55 42.98
C PHE A 281 -12.27 9.95 43.12
N GLY A 282 -12.60 10.63 42.02
CA GLY A 282 -13.30 11.91 42.05
C GLY A 282 -14.69 11.80 42.68
N ALA A 283 -15.47 10.77 42.33
CA ALA A 283 -16.77 10.53 42.90
C ALA A 283 -16.71 10.20 44.40
N LEU A 284 -15.73 9.35 44.80
CA LEU A 284 -15.49 9.03 46.21
C LEU A 284 -15.11 10.27 47.00
N TYR A 285 -14.20 11.09 46.47
CA TYR A 285 -13.81 12.34 47.12
C TYR A 285 -15.00 13.29 47.28
N CYS A 286 -15.77 13.53 46.23
CA CYS A 286 -16.92 14.40 46.26
C CYS A 286 -18.02 13.92 47.21
N SER A 287 -18.19 12.57 47.34
CA SER A 287 -19.24 11.99 48.20
C SER A 287 -18.84 11.94 49.68
N GLN A 288 -17.60 11.62 50.00
CA GLN A 288 -17.14 11.34 51.36
C GLN A 288 -16.36 12.46 52.01
N PHE A 289 -15.50 13.16 51.26
CA PHE A 289 -14.53 14.09 51.80
C PHE A 289 -14.82 15.57 51.51
N LEU A 290 -15.63 15.86 50.48
CA LEU A 290 -15.90 17.24 50.08
C LEU A 290 -16.87 17.91 51.07
N ASP A 291 -16.52 19.15 51.47
CA ASP A 291 -17.38 19.98 52.34
C ASP A 291 -18.75 20.20 51.69
N LYS A 292 -19.80 20.19 52.53
CA LYS A 292 -21.21 20.35 52.15
C LYS A 292 -21.46 21.63 51.33
N GLY A 293 -20.73 22.74 51.66
CA GLY A 293 -20.82 24.01 50.93
C GLY A 293 -20.29 23.97 49.51
N LEU A 294 -19.28 23.13 49.25
CA LEU A 294 -18.64 22.99 47.93
C LEU A 294 -19.27 21.88 47.08
N ARG A 295 -20.02 20.96 47.69
CA ARG A 295 -20.56 19.80 46.97
C ARG A 295 -21.54 20.17 45.86
N ASN A 296 -22.42 21.16 46.09
CA ASN A 296 -23.40 21.57 45.09
C ASN A 296 -22.76 22.27 43.87
N PRO A 297 -21.88 23.28 43.99
CA PRO A 297 -21.23 23.89 42.86
C PRO A 297 -20.35 22.92 42.07
N VAL A 298 -19.63 22.01 42.75
CA VAL A 298 -18.82 20.98 42.06
C VAL A 298 -19.71 20.03 41.25
N LYS A 299 -20.82 19.55 41.87
CA LYS A 299 -21.79 18.70 41.18
C LYS A 299 -22.37 19.39 39.94
N SER A 300 -22.81 20.65 40.07
CA SER A 300 -23.34 21.42 38.94
C SER A 300 -22.30 21.63 37.83
N SER A 301 -21.03 21.85 38.19
CA SER A 301 -19.96 21.98 37.22
C SER A 301 -19.73 20.69 36.43
N ILE A 302 -19.74 19.52 37.09
CA ILE A 302 -19.59 18.22 36.44
C ILE A 302 -20.79 17.95 35.51
N GLU A 303 -22.03 18.26 35.96
CA GLU A 303 -23.25 18.13 35.15
C GLU A 303 -23.18 19.04 33.91
N LEU A 304 -22.66 20.25 34.03
CA LEU A 304 -22.48 21.19 32.93
C LEU A 304 -21.42 20.68 31.94
N MET A 305 -20.32 20.12 32.44
CA MET A 305 -19.30 19.48 31.57
C MET A 305 -19.85 18.25 30.84
N ALA A 306 -20.72 17.47 31.47
CA ALA A 306 -21.37 16.32 30.83
C ALA A 306 -22.38 16.73 29.74
N ALA A 307 -22.93 17.94 29.80
CA ALA A 307 -23.83 18.49 28.78
C ALA A 307 -23.09 19.02 27.51
N LEU A 308 -21.77 19.20 27.59
CA LEU A 308 -20.99 19.64 26.43
C LEU A 308 -20.90 18.54 25.38
N PRO A 309 -21.00 18.87 24.08
CA PRO A 309 -20.86 17.89 23.02
C PRO A 309 -19.48 17.22 23.06
N SER A 310 -19.44 15.90 23.25
CA SER A 310 -18.21 15.11 23.35
C SER A 310 -17.28 15.28 22.15
N VAL A 311 -17.87 15.49 20.94
CA VAL A 311 -17.11 15.74 19.70
C VAL A 311 -16.33 17.05 19.78
N VAL A 312 -16.93 18.12 20.32
CA VAL A 312 -16.25 19.42 20.46
C VAL A 312 -15.11 19.32 21.46
N LEU A 313 -15.35 18.66 22.61
CA LEU A 313 -14.30 18.41 23.60
C LEU A 313 -13.17 17.55 23.02
N GLY A 314 -13.50 16.49 22.27
CA GLY A 314 -12.52 15.65 21.58
C GLY A 314 -11.70 16.41 20.55
N PHE A 315 -12.32 17.31 19.79
CA PHE A 315 -11.62 18.16 18.83
C PHE A 315 -10.63 19.11 19.52
N ILE A 316 -11.08 19.83 20.57
CA ILE A 316 -10.21 20.72 21.33
C ILE A 316 -9.08 19.95 21.99
N ALA A 317 -9.37 18.80 22.59
CA ALA A 317 -8.36 17.94 23.17
C ALA A 317 -7.34 17.46 22.12
N GLY A 318 -7.77 17.08 20.91
CA GLY A 318 -6.90 16.65 19.83
C GLY A 318 -5.99 17.76 19.29
N VAL A 319 -6.54 18.96 19.10
CA VAL A 319 -5.80 20.07 18.49
C VAL A 319 -4.90 20.81 19.50
N VAL A 320 -5.35 20.97 20.74
CA VAL A 320 -4.65 21.78 21.73
C VAL A 320 -3.97 20.92 22.79
N LEU A 321 -4.71 19.99 23.41
CA LEU A 321 -4.20 19.24 24.56
C LEU A 321 -3.24 18.10 24.14
N ALA A 322 -3.51 17.41 23.04
CA ALA A 322 -2.68 16.29 22.61
C ALA A 322 -1.23 16.71 22.25
N PRO A 323 -0.96 17.80 21.50
CA PRO A 323 0.41 18.30 21.31
C PRO A 323 1.10 18.69 22.60
N LEU A 324 0.38 19.39 23.50
CA LEU A 324 0.93 19.81 24.81
C LEU A 324 1.33 18.58 25.65
N VAL A 325 0.45 17.60 25.75
CA VAL A 325 0.71 16.35 26.48
C VAL A 325 1.83 15.56 25.80
N GLY A 326 1.87 15.52 24.47
CA GLY A 326 2.89 14.83 23.70
C GLY A 326 4.31 15.37 23.99
N HIS A 327 4.47 16.68 24.09
CA HIS A 327 5.75 17.31 24.44
C HIS A 327 6.18 17.04 25.89
N HIS A 328 5.23 16.78 26.80
CA HIS A 328 5.48 16.61 28.23
C HIS A 328 5.01 15.26 28.77
N ILE A 329 4.99 14.23 27.93
CA ILE A 329 4.36 12.95 28.27
C ILE A 329 4.92 12.30 29.54
N VAL A 330 6.24 12.40 29.76
CA VAL A 330 6.87 11.86 30.98
C VAL A 330 6.41 12.61 32.23
N ALA A 331 6.30 13.93 32.16
CA ALA A 331 5.79 14.76 33.26
C ALA A 331 4.32 14.41 33.56
N VAL A 332 3.47 14.32 32.54
CA VAL A 332 2.04 14.00 32.69
C VAL A 332 1.85 12.61 33.30
N LEU A 333 2.60 11.60 32.84
CA LEU A 333 2.53 10.24 33.38
C LEU A 333 3.09 10.13 34.80
N SER A 334 3.99 11.04 35.21
CA SER A 334 4.52 11.04 36.58
C SER A 334 3.57 11.66 37.60
N ILE A 335 2.63 12.51 37.21
CA ILE A 335 1.66 13.19 38.11
C ILE A 335 0.90 12.20 39.00
N PRO A 336 0.25 11.12 38.50
CA PRO A 336 -0.50 10.19 39.32
C PRO A 336 0.34 9.47 40.40
N VAL A 337 1.65 9.41 40.22
CA VAL A 337 2.57 8.79 41.17
C VAL A 337 3.19 9.83 42.11
N LEU A 338 3.65 10.95 41.57
CA LEU A 338 4.33 11.99 42.33
C LEU A 338 3.39 12.73 43.29
N VAL A 339 2.15 13.03 42.88
CA VAL A 339 1.22 13.76 43.74
C VAL A 339 0.89 12.97 45.04
N PRO A 340 0.48 11.70 44.99
CA PRO A 340 0.28 10.91 46.20
C PRO A 340 1.57 10.76 47.02
N LEU A 341 2.70 10.55 46.39
CA LEU A 341 3.99 10.39 47.09
C LEU A 341 4.40 11.66 47.85
N VAL A 342 4.25 12.81 47.20
CA VAL A 342 4.59 14.13 47.81
C VAL A 342 3.59 14.45 48.94
N THR A 343 2.29 14.18 48.74
CA THR A 343 1.29 14.45 49.78
C THR A 343 1.49 13.55 51.00
N VAL A 344 1.64 12.24 50.83
CA VAL A 344 1.89 11.30 51.94
C VAL A 344 3.26 11.59 52.60
N GLY A 345 4.30 11.82 51.77
CA GLY A 345 5.63 12.19 52.29
C GLY A 345 5.62 13.50 53.06
N GLY A 346 4.91 14.51 52.57
CA GLY A 346 4.72 15.77 53.23
C GLY A 346 3.95 15.63 54.56
N MET A 347 2.86 14.88 54.55
CA MET A 347 2.09 14.62 55.80
C MET A 347 2.94 13.88 56.83
N THR A 348 3.70 12.86 56.43
CA THR A 348 4.56 12.11 57.35
C THR A 348 5.72 12.97 57.89
N ALA A 349 6.29 13.80 57.04
CA ALA A 349 7.32 14.75 57.47
C ALA A 349 6.76 15.78 58.45
N CYS A 350 5.59 16.38 58.18
CA CYS A 350 4.90 17.30 59.07
C CYS A 350 4.51 16.68 60.41
N SER A 351 4.14 15.40 60.42
CA SER A 351 3.78 14.69 61.67
C SER A 351 5.01 14.47 62.59
N ARG A 352 6.21 14.38 62.03
CA ARG A 352 7.47 14.23 62.79
C ARG A 352 8.04 15.53 63.34
N ILE A 353 7.56 16.69 62.89
CA ILE A 353 8.03 17.97 63.39
C ILE A 353 7.42 18.26 64.75
N GLN A 354 8.21 18.24 65.84
CA GLN A 354 7.77 18.43 67.20
C GLN A 354 7.49 19.90 67.60
N ALA A 355 7.85 20.87 66.81
CA ALA A 355 7.68 22.30 67.10
C ALA A 355 6.23 22.74 67.02
N SER A 356 5.60 23.10 68.10
CA SER A 356 4.19 23.51 68.21
C SER A 356 3.80 24.72 67.36
N ALA A 357 4.72 25.68 67.21
CA ALA A 357 4.51 26.87 66.39
C ALA A 357 4.51 26.59 64.89
N LEU A 358 5.34 25.68 64.45
CA LEU A 358 5.42 25.29 63.05
C LEU A 358 4.19 24.44 62.63
N ARG A 359 3.71 23.58 63.54
CA ARG A 359 2.46 22.83 63.32
C ARG A 359 1.23 23.72 63.20
N ALA A 360 1.16 24.79 64.00
CA ALA A 360 0.03 25.74 63.94
C ALA A 360 0.06 26.53 62.61
N ALA A 361 1.25 26.92 62.12
CA ALA A 361 1.41 27.62 60.84
C ALA A 361 1.10 26.70 59.62
N LEU A 362 1.54 25.46 59.67
CA LEU A 362 1.28 24.48 58.60
C LEU A 362 -0.17 24.05 58.54
N ARG A 363 -0.90 23.88 59.68
CA ARG A 363 -2.34 23.61 59.68
C ARG A 363 -3.16 24.73 59.03
N ARG A 364 -2.70 25.96 59.13
CA ARG A 364 -3.36 27.09 58.48
C ARG A 364 -3.16 27.08 56.94
N GLN A 365 -2.12 26.39 56.45
CA GLN A 365 -1.79 26.27 55.03
C GLN A 365 -2.17 24.90 54.44
N GLU A 366 -2.64 23.94 55.23
CA GLU A 366 -3.07 22.60 54.75
C GLU A 366 -4.12 22.67 53.61
N PHE A 367 -4.94 23.71 53.61
CA PHE A 367 -5.95 23.94 52.57
C PHE A 367 -5.30 24.29 51.20
N TRP A 368 -4.16 24.96 51.21
CA TRP A 368 -3.45 25.35 49.97
C TRP A 368 -2.56 24.24 49.43
N LEU A 369 -2.03 23.37 50.28
CA LEU A 369 -1.22 22.21 49.90
C LEU A 369 -2.04 21.07 49.33
N LEU A 370 -3.35 21.00 49.59
CA LEU A 370 -4.27 20.05 49.00
C LEU A 370 -4.88 20.55 47.68
N MET A 371 -4.68 21.81 47.32
CA MET A 371 -5.18 22.43 46.09
C MET A 371 -4.16 22.46 44.95
N VAL A 372 -2.89 22.07 45.15
CA VAL A 372 -1.87 21.89 44.15
C VAL A 372 -1.73 20.43 43.80
#